data_c7bbd3967e0a5202f1eabf96268b0d78
#
_entry.id   c7bbd3967e0a5202f1eabf96268b0d78
#
_cell.length_a   1.000
_cell.length_b   1.000
_cell.length_c   1.000
_cell.angle_alpha   90.00
_cell.angle_beta   90.00
_cell.angle_gamma   90.00
#
_symmetry.space_group_name_H-M   'P 1'
#
loop_
_entity.id
_entity.type
_entity.pdbx_description
1 polymer ?
#
loop_
_entity_poly.entity_id
_entity_poly.type
_entity_poly.pdbx_seq_one_letter_code
_entity_poly.pdbx_strand_id
1 'polypeptide(L)' 'MLIEVSYFEGGYIRKISGYIHKVDTNEQYLHLYEETGLFKIRLSEITEIKCLT' A
#
# COMPACT_ATOMS: atom_id res chain seq x y z
N MET A 1 -0.36 3.53 -12.86
CA MET A 1 -1.73 3.61 -12.29
C MET A 1 -1.66 4.06 -10.84
N LEU A 2 -2.39 5.10 -10.52
CA LEU A 2 -2.46 5.62 -9.16
C LEU A 2 -3.53 4.85 -8.38
N ILE A 3 -3.15 4.38 -7.19
CA ILE A 3 -4.08 3.66 -6.33
C ILE A 3 -4.08 4.25 -4.93
N GLU A 4 -5.15 3.99 -4.20
CA GLU A 4 -5.24 4.29 -2.78
C GLU A 4 -5.36 2.97 -2.03
N VAL A 5 -4.51 2.79 -1.03
CA VAL A 5 -4.49 1.58 -0.21
C VAL A 5 -4.91 1.93 1.21
N SER A 6 -5.89 1.19 1.73
CA SER A 6 -6.29 1.28 3.13
C SER A 6 -5.67 0.11 3.87
N TYR A 7 -5.04 0.38 5.00
CA TYR A 7 -4.32 -0.64 5.75
C TYR A 7 -4.37 -0.37 7.25
N PHE A 8 -4.19 -1.42 8.02
CA PHE A 8 -4.15 -1.35 9.48
C PHE A 8 -2.77 -0.97 9.98
N GLU A 9 -2.69 0.01 10.88
CA GLU A 9 -1.45 0.34 11.56
C GLU A 9 -1.77 0.84 12.97
N GLY A 10 -1.22 0.18 13.99
CA GLY A 10 -1.38 0.61 15.37
C GLY A 10 -2.82 0.68 15.84
N GLY A 11 -3.69 -0.19 15.33
CA GLY A 11 -5.10 -0.21 15.70
C GLY A 11 -5.98 0.75 14.91
N TYR A 12 -5.42 1.44 13.93
CA TYR A 12 -6.15 2.40 13.11
C TYR A 12 -6.08 2.02 11.64
N ILE A 13 -7.11 2.42 10.89
CA ILE A 13 -7.09 2.31 9.43
C ILE A 13 -6.41 3.57 8.88
N ARG A 14 -5.35 3.36 8.09
CA ARG A 14 -4.66 4.44 7.41
C ARG A 14 -4.84 4.31 5.91
N LYS A 15 -4.72 5.42 5.21
CA LYS A 15 -4.82 5.45 3.75
C LYS A 15 -3.60 6.11 3.16
N ILE A 16 -3.11 5.54 2.06
CA ILE A 16 -1.96 6.09 1.35
C ILE A 16 -2.22 5.95 -0.14
N SER A 17 -1.85 6.97 -0.90
CA SER A 17 -1.96 6.97 -2.36
C SER A 17 -0.58 6.88 -2.98
N GLY A 18 -0.46 6.13 -4.05
CA GLY A 18 0.81 6.01 -4.75
C GLY A 18 0.72 5.08 -5.94
N TYR A 19 1.89 4.84 -6.55
CA TYR A 19 2.00 3.95 -7.69
C TYR A 19 2.61 2.64 -7.25
N ILE A 20 2.06 1.53 -7.74
CA ILE A 20 2.60 0.21 -7.40
C ILE A 20 3.99 0.07 -8.01
N HIS A 21 4.97 -0.24 -7.16
CA HIS A 21 6.31 -0.58 -7.62
C HIS A 21 6.42 -2.09 -7.84
N LYS A 22 6.04 -2.87 -6.81
CA LYS A 22 5.97 -4.32 -6.96
C LYS A 22 5.18 -4.94 -5.81
N VAL A 23 4.75 -6.18 -6.01
CA VAL A 23 4.17 -7.01 -4.95
C VAL A 23 5.18 -8.11 -4.65
N ASP A 24 5.68 -8.14 -3.42
CA ASP A 24 6.64 -9.16 -2.99
C ASP A 24 5.91 -10.27 -2.28
N THR A 25 5.67 -11.37 -2.99
CA THR A 25 4.92 -12.50 -2.44
C THR A 25 5.75 -13.34 -1.47
N ASN A 26 7.06 -13.29 -1.55
CA ASN A 26 7.93 -14.01 -0.62
C ASN A 26 7.93 -13.35 0.76
N GLU A 27 8.09 -12.03 0.78
CA GLU A 27 8.11 -11.26 2.02
C GLU A 27 6.72 -10.80 2.44
N GLN A 28 5.72 -10.94 1.57
CA GLN A 28 4.33 -10.54 1.82
C GLN A 28 4.18 -9.04 2.01
N TYR A 29 4.79 -8.26 1.12
CA TYR A 29 4.71 -6.80 1.13
C TYR A 29 4.24 -6.26 -0.21
N LEU A 30 3.47 -5.16 -0.14
CA LEU A 30 3.18 -4.31 -1.28
C LEU A 30 4.13 -3.11 -1.22
N HIS A 31 4.82 -2.83 -2.32
CA HIS A 31 5.73 -1.69 -2.42
C HIS A 31 5.07 -0.61 -3.27
N LEU A 32 4.93 0.58 -2.71
CA LEU A 32 4.34 1.73 -3.38
C LEU A 32 5.35 2.87 -3.48
N TYR A 33 5.33 3.58 -4.61
CA TYR A 33 5.98 4.89 -4.69
C TYR A 33 4.96 5.95 -4.29
N GLU A 34 5.29 6.76 -3.29
CA GLU A 34 4.50 7.90 -2.88
C GLU A 34 5.42 9.12 -2.84
N GLU A 35 4.90 10.30 -2.47
CA GLU A 35 5.66 11.55 -2.55
C GLU A 35 7.03 11.53 -1.88
N THR A 36 7.13 10.87 -0.74
CA THR A 36 8.36 10.86 0.04
C THR A 36 9.29 9.70 -0.30
N GLY A 37 8.89 8.81 -1.20
CA GLY A 37 9.71 7.69 -1.64
C GLY A 37 8.98 6.38 -1.65
N LEU A 38 9.72 5.31 -1.37
CA LEU A 38 9.17 3.95 -1.40
C LEU A 38 8.58 3.59 -0.05
N PHE A 39 7.33 3.10 -0.06
CA PHE A 39 6.61 2.71 1.14
C PHE A 39 6.21 1.24 1.05
N LYS A 40 6.38 0.48 2.13
CA LYS A 40 6.06 -0.95 2.18
C LYS A 40 4.88 -1.18 3.11
N ILE A 41 3.91 -1.98 2.67
CA ILE A 41 2.75 -2.35 3.47
C ILE A 41 2.64 -3.86 3.48
N ARG A 42 2.43 -4.45 4.65
CA ARG A 42 2.20 -5.89 4.74
C ARG A 42 0.89 -6.25 4.05
N LEU A 43 0.92 -7.28 3.22
CA LEU A 43 -0.27 -7.70 2.50
C LEU A 43 -1.41 -8.08 3.45
N SER A 44 -1.06 -8.70 4.60
CA SER A 44 -2.05 -9.11 5.59
C SER A 44 -2.77 -7.95 6.28
N GLU A 45 -2.21 -6.74 6.21
CA GLU A 45 -2.78 -5.56 6.85
C GLU A 45 -3.59 -4.70 5.89
N ILE A 46 -3.57 -5.01 4.61
CA ILE A 46 -4.33 -4.26 3.62
C ILE A 46 -5.80 -4.65 3.73
N THR A 47 -6.67 -3.63 3.85
CA THR A 47 -8.10 -3.83 3.94
C THR A 47 -8.83 -3.51 2.65
N GLU A 48 -8.30 -2.56 1.85
CA GLU A 48 -8.93 -2.17 0.61
C GLU A 48 -7.93 -1.52 -0.32
N ILE A 49 -8.10 -1.73 -1.62
CA ILE A 49 -7.33 -1.05 -2.66
C ILE A 49 -8.32 -0.44 -3.64
N LYS A 50 -8.17 0.87 -3.90
CA LYS A 50 -8.98 1.59 -4.87
C LYS A 50 -8.11 2.09 -6.02
N CYS A 51 -8.59 1.95 -7.23
CA CYS A 51 -7.96 2.55 -8.39
C CYS A 51 -8.42 4.00 -8.52
N LEU A 52 -7.48 4.94 -8.53
CA LEU A 52 -7.78 6.37 -8.60
C LEU A 52 -7.66 6.94 -10.02
N THR A 53 -7.07 6.18 -10.96
CA THR A 53 -6.93 6.63 -12.34
C THR A 53 -7.40 5.62 -13.38
#